data_a5ac637a6753bfb020f20406f41d79e5
#
_entry.id   a5ac637a6753bfb020f20406f41d79e5
#
_cell.length_a   1.000
_cell.length_b   1.000
_cell.length_c   1.000
_cell.angle_alpha   90.00
_cell.angle_beta   90.00
_cell.angle_gamma   90.00
#
_symmetry.space_group_name_H-M   'P 1'
#
loop_
_entity.id
_entity.type
_entity.pdbx_description
1 polymer ?
#
loop_
_entity_poly.entity_id
_entity_poly.type
_entity_poly.pdbx_seq_one_letter_code
_entity_poly.pdbx_strand_id
1 'polypeptide(L)'
;MTTTQPSTTTVIEPSTPAQASLYQQLRAHLAALKLHTAAEALPSVLDHAATEKLSLTAALEGLLALEVSATEARRLAGRLRFASLPTPATLEEFDYDAQPAADRALITELASCRYLDSATNVLLMALPSFRTVDPGRECFCCCWSRP
;
A
#
# COMPACT_ATOMS: atom_id res chain seq x y z
N MET A 1 -14.18 16.46 -58.04
CA MET A 1 -13.13 15.40 -57.98
C MET A 1 -12.58 15.40 -56.57
N THR A 2 -13.16 14.60 -55.73
CA THR A 2 -12.86 14.59 -54.27
C THR A 2 -11.99 13.34 -54.00
N THR A 3 -10.71 13.59 -53.71
CA THR A 3 -9.76 12.51 -53.40
C THR A 3 -9.85 12.19 -51.94
N THR A 4 -10.45 11.03 -51.66
CA THR A 4 -10.48 10.42 -50.31
C THR A 4 -9.13 9.78 -50.06
N GLN A 5 -8.36 10.26 -49.08
CA GLN A 5 -7.19 9.56 -48.58
C GLN A 5 -7.62 8.41 -47.67
N PRO A 6 -7.02 7.23 -47.81
CA PRO A 6 -7.26 6.15 -46.87
C PRO A 6 -6.53 6.37 -45.55
N SER A 7 -7.25 6.22 -44.46
CA SER A 7 -6.73 6.21 -43.09
C SER A 7 -5.72 5.08 -42.93
N THR A 8 -4.47 5.44 -42.71
CA THR A 8 -3.39 4.48 -42.38
C THR A 8 -3.65 3.95 -40.97
N THR A 9 -4.24 2.78 -40.88
CA THR A 9 -4.26 1.99 -39.66
C THR A 9 -2.80 1.63 -39.34
N THR A 10 -2.25 2.25 -38.33
CA THR A 10 -0.92 1.89 -37.80
C THR A 10 -1.04 0.51 -37.16
N VAL A 11 -0.78 -0.52 -37.97
CA VAL A 11 -0.53 -1.86 -37.47
C VAL A 11 0.79 -1.77 -36.71
N ILE A 12 0.73 -2.00 -35.41
CA ILE A 12 1.93 -2.12 -34.56
C ILE A 12 2.67 -3.36 -35.09
N GLU A 13 3.76 -3.11 -35.82
CA GLU A 13 4.64 -4.17 -36.32
C GLU A 13 5.18 -4.99 -35.14
N PRO A 14 5.27 -6.34 -35.25
CA PRO A 14 5.82 -7.17 -34.20
C PRO A 14 7.25 -6.72 -33.89
N SER A 15 7.52 -6.47 -32.61
CA SER A 15 8.80 -6.04 -32.06
C SER A 15 9.95 -6.79 -32.72
N THR A 16 10.92 -6.02 -33.24
CA THR A 16 12.17 -6.58 -33.84
C THR A 16 12.77 -7.58 -32.85
N PRO A 17 13.38 -8.70 -33.31
CA PRO A 17 13.96 -9.72 -32.43
C PRO A 17 14.96 -9.13 -31.39
N ALA A 18 15.61 -8.02 -31.73
CA ALA A 18 16.45 -7.26 -30.80
C ALA A 18 15.65 -6.63 -29.65
N GLN A 19 14.47 -6.09 -29.91
CA GLN A 19 13.60 -5.49 -28.86
C GLN A 19 13.04 -6.56 -27.93
N ALA A 20 12.64 -7.72 -28.47
CA ALA A 20 12.21 -8.86 -27.67
C ALA A 20 13.33 -9.35 -26.73
N SER A 21 14.57 -9.40 -27.21
CA SER A 21 15.73 -9.75 -26.40
C SER A 21 15.98 -8.75 -25.28
N LEU A 22 15.93 -7.43 -25.58
CA LEU A 22 16.10 -6.37 -24.58
C LEU A 22 15.01 -6.40 -23.52
N TYR A 23 13.77 -6.65 -23.93
CA TYR A 23 12.65 -6.80 -23.00
C TYR A 23 12.88 -7.96 -22.02
N GLN A 24 13.30 -9.13 -22.52
CA GLN A 24 13.60 -10.28 -21.66
C GLN A 24 14.77 -10.00 -20.70
N GLN A 25 15.79 -9.33 -21.17
CA GLN A 25 16.92 -8.91 -20.32
C GLN A 25 16.48 -7.94 -19.23
N LEU A 26 15.69 -6.93 -19.58
CA LEU A 26 15.13 -5.97 -18.61
C LEU A 26 14.31 -6.66 -17.54
N ARG A 27 13.40 -7.56 -17.95
CA ARG A 27 12.61 -8.36 -17.02
C ARG A 27 13.46 -9.22 -16.10
N ALA A 28 14.51 -9.84 -16.64
CA ALA A 28 15.45 -10.64 -15.86
C ALA A 28 16.21 -9.78 -14.83
N HIS A 29 16.65 -8.57 -15.21
CA HIS A 29 17.29 -7.64 -14.28
C HIS A 29 16.36 -7.18 -13.17
N LEU A 30 15.10 -6.83 -13.48
CA LEU A 30 14.10 -6.50 -12.47
C LEU A 30 13.87 -7.65 -11.49
N ALA A 31 13.78 -8.87 -11.99
CA ALA A 31 13.63 -10.06 -11.14
C ALA A 31 14.88 -10.31 -10.26
N ALA A 32 16.08 -10.12 -10.80
CA ALA A 32 17.33 -10.23 -10.03
C ALA A 32 17.42 -9.19 -8.91
N LEU A 33 16.90 -7.98 -9.15
CA LEU A 33 16.78 -6.92 -8.14
C LEU A 33 15.62 -7.13 -7.18
N LYS A 34 14.85 -8.23 -7.30
CA LYS A 34 13.65 -8.55 -6.50
C LYS A 34 12.50 -7.53 -6.65
N LEU A 35 12.46 -6.82 -7.76
CA LEU A 35 11.40 -5.89 -8.13
C LEU A 35 10.29 -6.65 -8.88
N HIS A 36 9.61 -7.55 -8.19
CA HIS A 36 8.67 -8.48 -8.82
C HIS A 36 7.44 -7.78 -9.39
N THR A 37 6.90 -6.81 -8.67
CA THR A 37 5.72 -6.05 -9.11
C THR A 37 6.04 -5.24 -10.36
N ALA A 38 7.22 -4.61 -10.41
CA ALA A 38 7.68 -3.88 -11.58
C ALA A 38 7.92 -4.82 -12.78
N ALA A 39 8.46 -6.03 -12.56
CA ALA A 39 8.67 -7.01 -13.62
C ALA A 39 7.34 -7.54 -14.21
N GLU A 40 6.30 -7.64 -13.40
CA GLU A 40 4.95 -8.03 -13.83
C GLU A 40 4.22 -6.88 -14.54
N ALA A 41 4.35 -5.66 -14.04
CA ALA A 41 3.72 -4.47 -14.62
C ALA A 41 4.42 -3.93 -15.88
N LEU A 42 5.64 -4.38 -16.16
CA LEU A 42 6.47 -3.88 -17.26
C LEU A 42 5.74 -3.82 -18.61
N PRO A 43 5.01 -4.87 -19.08
CA PRO A 43 4.35 -4.81 -20.37
C PRO A 43 3.27 -3.72 -20.41
N SER A 44 2.43 -3.64 -19.40
CA SER A 44 1.34 -2.65 -19.35
C SER A 44 1.86 -1.22 -19.28
N VAL A 45 2.96 -0.98 -18.57
CA VAL A 45 3.58 0.37 -18.50
C VAL A 45 4.21 0.76 -19.84
N LEU A 46 4.85 -0.18 -20.55
CA LEU A 46 5.41 0.09 -21.88
C LEU A 46 4.31 0.36 -22.91
N ASP A 47 3.21 -0.39 -22.90
CA ASP A 47 2.07 -0.18 -23.79
C ASP A 47 1.39 1.17 -23.50
N HIS A 48 1.22 1.51 -22.23
CA HIS A 48 0.68 2.81 -21.83
C HIS A 48 1.60 3.96 -22.27
N ALA A 49 2.91 3.82 -22.04
CA ALA A 49 3.89 4.82 -22.46
C ALA A 49 3.89 5.04 -23.98
N ALA A 50 3.73 3.97 -24.76
CA ALA A 50 3.65 4.05 -26.22
C ALA A 50 2.35 4.73 -26.68
N THR A 51 1.21 4.42 -26.04
CA THR A 51 -0.11 4.97 -26.37
C THR A 51 -0.20 6.44 -26.03
N GLU A 52 0.22 6.84 -24.85
CA GLU A 52 0.15 8.21 -24.34
C GLU A 52 1.39 9.05 -24.73
N LYS A 53 2.34 8.48 -25.47
CA LYS A 53 3.61 9.11 -25.85
C LYS A 53 4.35 9.73 -24.67
N LEU A 54 4.37 9.01 -23.55
CA LEU A 54 5.03 9.45 -22.33
C LEU A 54 6.54 9.55 -22.52
N SER A 55 7.18 10.43 -21.76
CA SER A 55 8.63 10.46 -21.71
C SER A 55 9.18 9.21 -21.02
N LEU A 56 10.39 8.82 -21.35
CA LEU A 56 11.05 7.68 -20.69
C LEU A 56 11.10 7.84 -19.17
N THR A 57 11.31 9.08 -18.70
CA THR A 57 11.34 9.39 -17.27
C THR A 57 9.99 9.14 -16.61
N ALA A 58 8.88 9.54 -17.25
CA ALA A 58 7.55 9.33 -16.73
C ALA A 58 7.18 7.83 -16.72
N ALA A 59 7.56 7.07 -17.73
CA ALA A 59 7.35 5.63 -17.77
C ALA A 59 8.14 4.89 -16.66
N LEU A 60 9.39 5.28 -16.43
CA LEU A 60 10.22 4.72 -15.35
C LEU A 60 9.68 5.11 -13.96
N GLU A 61 9.25 6.34 -13.78
CA GLU A 61 8.63 6.80 -12.53
C GLU A 61 7.40 5.97 -12.22
N GLY A 62 6.47 5.83 -13.18
CA GLY A 62 5.27 5.03 -12.99
C GLY A 62 5.56 3.56 -12.65
N LEU A 63 6.56 2.96 -13.30
CA LEU A 63 6.99 1.59 -13.01
C LEU A 63 7.53 1.44 -11.58
N LEU A 64 8.38 2.37 -11.15
CA LEU A 64 8.98 2.34 -9.83
C LEU A 64 7.98 2.70 -8.73
N ALA A 65 7.03 3.59 -8.98
CA ALA A 65 5.96 3.94 -8.05
C ALA A 65 5.09 2.71 -7.70
N LEU A 66 4.79 1.85 -8.68
CA LEU A 66 4.08 0.59 -8.46
C LEU A 66 4.86 -0.34 -7.51
N GLU A 67 6.17 -0.46 -7.68
CA GLU A 67 6.99 -1.32 -6.81
C GLU A 67 7.11 -0.74 -5.39
N VAL A 68 7.25 0.58 -5.26
CA VAL A 68 7.32 1.25 -3.96
C VAL A 68 6.02 1.01 -3.19
N SER A 69 4.87 1.26 -3.80
CA SER A 69 3.56 1.05 -3.16
C SER A 69 3.34 -0.40 -2.75
N ALA A 70 3.70 -1.36 -3.61
CA ALA A 70 3.61 -2.78 -3.29
C ALA A 70 4.55 -3.18 -2.15
N THR A 71 5.74 -2.60 -2.09
CA THR A 71 6.71 -2.85 -1.03
C THR A 71 6.24 -2.28 0.31
N GLU A 72 5.67 -1.08 0.31
CA GLU A 72 5.08 -0.47 1.51
C GLU A 72 3.89 -1.28 2.03
N ALA A 73 3.00 -1.73 1.14
CA ALA A 73 1.89 -2.60 1.51
C ALA A 73 2.37 -3.92 2.13
N ARG A 74 3.39 -4.57 1.55
CA ARG A 74 4.00 -5.79 2.12
C ARG A 74 4.63 -5.55 3.48
N ARG A 75 5.31 -4.41 3.67
CA ARG A 75 5.91 -4.01 4.96
C ARG A 75 4.84 -3.76 6.03
N LEU A 76 3.75 -3.09 5.64
CA LEU A 76 2.62 -2.84 6.54
C LEU A 76 1.95 -4.14 6.94
N ALA A 77 1.62 -5.00 5.98
CA ALA A 77 1.04 -6.31 6.24
C ALA A 77 1.93 -7.17 7.16
N GLY A 78 3.25 -7.14 6.93
CA GLY A 78 4.22 -7.81 7.80
C GLY A 78 4.18 -7.27 9.22
N ARG A 79 4.21 -5.96 9.41
CA ARG A 79 4.13 -5.32 10.74
C ARG A 79 2.84 -5.68 11.47
N LEU A 80 1.69 -5.63 10.79
CA LEU A 80 0.40 -5.99 11.37
C LEU A 80 0.38 -7.47 11.80
N ARG A 81 0.93 -8.36 10.99
CA ARG A 81 1.02 -9.79 11.33
C ARG A 81 1.90 -10.05 12.55
N PHE A 82 3.05 -9.36 12.66
CA PHE A 82 3.94 -9.51 13.82
C PHE A 82 3.46 -8.78 15.07
N ALA A 83 2.60 -7.77 14.91
CA ALA A 83 1.99 -7.07 16.04
C ALA A 83 1.02 -7.98 16.84
N SER A 84 0.66 -9.16 16.30
CA SER A 84 -0.26 -10.10 16.93
C SER A 84 -1.56 -9.47 17.43
N LEU A 85 -2.04 -8.45 16.68
CA LEU A 85 -3.32 -7.84 16.99
C LEU A 85 -4.44 -8.83 16.66
N PRO A 86 -5.36 -9.09 17.58
CA PRO A 86 -6.44 -10.07 17.37
C PRO A 86 -7.39 -9.64 16.26
N THR A 87 -7.59 -8.34 16.12
CA THR A 87 -8.44 -7.75 15.07
C THR A 87 -7.76 -6.49 14.53
N PRO A 88 -7.72 -6.28 13.20
CA PRO A 88 -7.28 -5.01 12.64
C PRO A 88 -8.36 -3.96 12.93
N ALA A 89 -8.17 -3.23 14.03
CA ALA A 89 -9.03 -2.10 14.41
C ALA A 89 -8.33 -0.79 14.05
N THR A 90 -9.09 0.14 13.49
CA THR A 90 -8.62 1.49 13.18
C THR A 90 -9.21 2.49 14.18
N LEU A 91 -8.55 3.63 14.37
CA LEU A 91 -9.06 4.68 15.27
C LEU A 91 -10.36 5.32 14.73
N GLU A 92 -10.63 5.19 13.45
CA GLU A 92 -11.87 5.66 12.81
C GLU A 92 -13.08 4.82 13.23
N GLU A 93 -12.85 3.54 13.54
CA GLU A 93 -13.87 2.59 14.01
C GLU A 93 -14.05 2.62 15.53
N PHE A 94 -13.31 3.48 16.25
CA PHE A 94 -13.39 3.54 17.69
C PHE A 94 -14.72 4.16 18.15
N ASP A 95 -15.51 3.39 18.92
CA ASP A 95 -16.81 3.81 19.46
C ASP A 95 -16.59 4.62 20.75
N TYR A 96 -16.61 5.95 20.61
CA TYR A 96 -16.51 6.88 21.74
C TYR A 96 -17.75 6.88 22.63
N ASP A 97 -18.92 6.50 22.11
CA ASP A 97 -20.16 6.46 22.88
C ASP A 97 -20.15 5.25 23.83
N ALA A 98 -19.50 4.16 23.44
CA ALA A 98 -19.28 3.01 24.31
C ALA A 98 -18.23 3.29 25.41
N GLN A 99 -17.37 4.29 25.23
CA GLN A 99 -16.29 4.62 26.16
C GLN A 99 -16.22 6.15 26.40
N PRO A 100 -17.21 6.73 27.11
CA PRO A 100 -17.30 8.19 27.31
C PRO A 100 -16.16 8.78 28.16
N ALA A 101 -15.39 7.95 28.87
CA ALA A 101 -14.20 8.36 29.61
C ALA A 101 -12.98 8.56 28.71
N ALA A 102 -13.04 8.15 27.45
CA ALA A 102 -11.92 8.31 26.51
C ALA A 102 -11.98 9.71 25.89
N ASP A 103 -10.99 10.53 26.21
CA ASP A 103 -10.86 11.87 25.61
C ASP A 103 -10.46 11.75 24.14
N ARG A 104 -11.36 12.16 23.25
CA ARG A 104 -11.15 12.15 21.81
C ARG A 104 -9.95 13.01 21.38
N ALA A 105 -9.72 14.14 22.03
CA ALA A 105 -8.59 15.02 21.72
C ALA A 105 -7.28 14.34 22.06
N LEU A 106 -7.19 13.69 23.20
CA LEU A 106 -6.01 12.91 23.62
C LEU A 106 -5.73 11.74 22.67
N ILE A 107 -6.76 10.99 22.28
CA ILE A 107 -6.61 9.86 21.33
C ILE A 107 -6.09 10.37 19.98
N THR A 108 -6.62 11.49 19.49
CA THR A 108 -6.18 12.10 18.23
C THR A 108 -4.72 12.59 18.34
N GLU A 109 -4.32 13.14 19.46
CA GLU A 109 -2.94 13.53 19.71
C GLU A 109 -2.01 12.30 19.72
N LEU A 110 -2.38 11.23 20.40
CA LEU A 110 -1.64 9.97 20.40
C LEU A 110 -1.55 9.35 19.00
N ALA A 111 -2.60 9.45 18.20
CA ALA A 111 -2.62 8.98 16.81
C ALA A 111 -1.60 9.70 15.93
N SER A 112 -1.27 10.95 16.25
CA SER A 112 -0.22 11.71 15.53
C SER A 112 1.19 11.16 15.74
N CYS A 113 1.39 10.25 16.71
CA CYS A 113 2.67 9.65 17.10
C CYS A 113 3.78 10.66 17.48
N ARG A 114 3.45 11.94 17.75
CA ARG A 114 4.43 12.99 18.08
C ARG A 114 5.21 12.70 19.37
N TYR A 115 4.64 11.89 20.26
CA TYR A 115 5.32 11.45 21.47
C TYR A 115 6.58 10.61 21.18
N LEU A 116 6.71 10.03 19.99
CA LEU A 116 7.90 9.29 19.57
C LEU A 116 9.09 10.25 19.33
N ASP A 117 8.83 11.44 18.80
CA ASP A 117 9.87 12.44 18.52
C ASP A 117 10.51 12.98 19.81
N SER A 118 9.71 13.04 20.89
CA SER A 118 10.15 13.48 22.22
C SER A 118 10.59 12.33 23.13
N ALA A 119 10.63 11.08 22.60
CA ALA A 119 10.93 9.88 23.38
C ALA A 119 10.09 9.75 24.68
N THR A 120 8.84 10.22 24.63
CA THR A 120 7.93 10.18 25.77
C THR A 120 7.25 8.81 25.85
N ASN A 121 7.19 8.24 27.05
CA ASN A 121 6.49 6.98 27.29
C ASN A 121 4.99 7.25 27.51
N VAL A 122 4.13 6.47 26.84
CA VAL A 122 2.68 6.51 27.04
C VAL A 122 2.27 5.28 27.83
N LEU A 123 1.63 5.46 28.98
CA LEU A 123 1.09 4.38 29.80
C LEU A 123 -0.44 4.46 29.80
N LEU A 124 -1.08 3.43 29.24
CA LEU A 124 -2.53 3.28 29.28
C LEU A 124 -2.90 2.37 30.44
N MET A 125 -3.66 2.91 31.40
CA MET A 125 -4.14 2.14 32.56
C MET A 125 -5.67 2.01 32.44
N ALA A 126 -6.17 0.78 32.43
CA ALA A 126 -7.57 0.48 32.49
C ALA A 126 -7.91 -0.29 33.76
N LEU A 127 -8.93 0.12 34.50
CA LEU A 127 -9.46 -0.68 35.57
C LEU A 127 -10.24 -1.87 34.96
N PRO A 128 -10.01 -3.11 35.40
CA PRO A 128 -10.81 -4.22 34.96
C PRO A 128 -12.25 -4.04 35.46
N SER A 129 -13.12 -3.51 34.65
CA SER A 129 -14.53 -3.49 34.94
C SER A 129 -15.08 -4.90 34.71
N PHE A 130 -15.41 -5.59 35.78
CA PHE A 130 -16.20 -6.85 35.75
C PHE A 130 -17.62 -6.54 35.27
N ARG A 131 -17.80 -6.20 34.02
CA ARG A 131 -19.08 -6.28 33.36
C ARG A 131 -19.03 -7.49 32.44
N THR A 132 -19.97 -8.39 32.64
CA THR A 132 -20.30 -9.48 31.73
C THR A 132 -20.39 -8.94 30.33
N VAL A 133 -19.32 -9.15 29.57
CA VAL A 133 -19.22 -8.66 28.20
C VAL A 133 -19.91 -9.70 27.32
N ASP A 134 -20.81 -9.25 26.46
CA ASP A 134 -21.32 -10.04 25.36
C ASP A 134 -20.17 -10.67 24.57
N PRO A 135 -20.23 -11.96 24.24
CA PRO A 135 -19.13 -12.71 23.64
C PRO A 135 -18.74 -12.28 22.22
N GLY A 136 -19.23 -11.12 21.75
CA GLY A 136 -18.95 -10.59 20.42
C GLY A 136 -18.28 -9.21 20.39
N ARG A 137 -18.03 -8.55 21.52
CA ARG A 137 -17.35 -7.24 21.57
C ARG A 137 -16.14 -7.33 22.49
N GLU A 138 -15.01 -7.65 21.94
CA GLU A 138 -13.73 -7.57 22.65
C GLU A 138 -13.33 -6.10 22.83
N CYS A 139 -13.29 -5.66 24.08
CA CYS A 139 -12.88 -4.33 24.45
C CYS A 139 -11.38 -4.16 24.16
N PHE A 140 -10.98 -3.10 23.46
CA PHE A 140 -9.59 -2.78 23.11
C PHE A 140 -8.63 -2.76 24.31
N CYS A 141 -9.14 -2.58 25.53
CA CYS A 141 -8.37 -2.61 26.76
C CYS A 141 -7.96 -4.02 27.23
N CYS A 142 -8.61 -5.10 26.76
CA CYS A 142 -8.30 -6.47 27.21
C CYS A 142 -7.17 -7.13 26.44
N CYS A 143 -6.78 -6.58 25.28
CA CYS A 143 -5.79 -7.20 24.41
C CYS A 143 -4.33 -6.89 24.78
N TRP A 144 -4.07 -5.92 25.65
CA TRP A 144 -2.70 -5.55 26.00
C TRP A 144 -2.22 -6.10 27.36
N SER A 145 -3.05 -6.82 28.10
CA SER A 145 -2.72 -7.36 29.41
C SER A 145 -2.65 -8.89 29.44
N ARG A 146 -1.95 -9.50 28.46
CA ARG A 146 -1.49 -10.90 28.63
C ARG A 146 0.04 -10.93 28.57
N PRO A 147 0.68 -11.52 29.60
CA PRO A 147 2.13 -11.74 29.65
C PRO A 147 2.63 -12.68 28.56
#